data_0ac5aa89e12cd1e1e51ef7ed67c21140
#
_entry.id   0ac5aa89e12cd1e1e51ef7ed67c21140
#
_cell.length_a   1.000
_cell.length_b   1.000
_cell.length_c   1.000
_cell.angle_alpha   90.00
_cell.angle_beta   90.00
_cell.angle_gamma   90.00
#
_symmetry.space_group_name_H-M   'P 1'
#
loop_
_entity.id
_entity.type
_entity.pdbx_description
1 polymer ?
#
loop_
_entity_poly.entity_id
_entity_poly.type
_entity_poly.pdbx_seq_one_letter_code
_entity_poly.pdbx_strand_id
1 'polypeptide(L)'
;MKSNIEKMYNIFFLFLLIFIVGGCKKYLDEKPSNGLDIPDKLIELQGLLDRYNYLNVNDPGPDEVSADDYYLTNADWASQSEDLRRLYTWEKDNLFPLLASDWTVPYTIVFNANTVINSIDNIRRESNNQVEWDNIKGQAFFWRAKCFFQIANIWAKQYDKSTATNDMGIPLRLTTDFNAVSTRASVEDSYHQIISDLKKAIPILALTPRHVMRPSKPAATAILARVYLSMGEYDSCLKYSNLTLQFKSTLMNFNNSADINPAATFPFKRFNTETVFYSSINTPSILNNTRAKVDSILYQTYDVNDLRRSIYFRNNNNGTFGFKGTYTESIGLFTGVAIDEVYLMSAECNARLGKIGEALTLLNNLLVTRWKAGTFQPFSASTQGDALTLILKERRKELLMRGVRWMDLKRLNKTGLNIVLKRVINGQEYILSPNDARYVLPIPDDVIALSGMPQNPR
;
A
#
# COMPACT_ATOMS: atom_id res chain seq x y z
N MET A 1 -9.98 34.21 -79.75
CA MET A 1 -10.80 33.50 -78.76
C MET A 1 -10.02 32.51 -77.84
N LYS A 2 -9.01 31.75 -78.30
CA LYS A 2 -8.22 30.81 -77.47
C LYS A 2 -7.42 31.51 -76.34
N SER A 3 -6.82 32.73 -76.58
CA SER A 3 -5.98 33.42 -75.61
C SER A 3 -6.76 33.95 -74.37
N ASN A 4 -8.08 34.27 -74.52
CA ASN A 4 -8.88 34.73 -73.39
C ASN A 4 -9.37 33.62 -72.51
N ILE A 5 -9.52 32.40 -73.04
CA ILE A 5 -9.92 31.24 -72.26
C ILE A 5 -8.78 30.74 -71.35
N GLU A 6 -7.54 30.74 -71.84
CA GLU A 6 -6.36 30.37 -71.04
C GLU A 6 -6.14 31.34 -69.89
N LYS A 7 -6.33 32.64 -70.11
CA LYS A 7 -6.24 33.63 -69.01
C LYS A 7 -7.34 33.44 -67.95
N MET A 8 -8.53 33.04 -68.38
CA MET A 8 -9.63 32.80 -67.45
C MET A 8 -9.39 31.54 -66.61
N TYR A 9 -8.81 30.48 -67.18
CA TYR A 9 -8.41 29.30 -66.44
C TYR A 9 -7.29 29.58 -65.42
N ASN A 10 -6.28 30.36 -65.78
CA ASN A 10 -5.19 30.74 -64.91
C ASN A 10 -5.70 31.61 -63.74
N ILE A 11 -6.65 32.51 -63.96
CA ILE A 11 -7.24 33.35 -62.90
C ILE A 11 -8.12 32.46 -61.99
N PHE A 12 -8.87 31.50 -62.52
CA PHE A 12 -9.66 30.56 -61.74
C PHE A 12 -8.79 29.62 -60.90
N PHE A 13 -7.68 29.17 -61.45
CA PHE A 13 -6.70 28.35 -60.71
C PHE A 13 -5.99 29.14 -59.62
N LEU A 14 -5.70 30.42 -59.84
CA LEU A 14 -5.11 31.30 -58.85
C LEU A 14 -6.09 31.57 -57.65
N PHE A 15 -7.38 31.75 -57.98
CA PHE A 15 -8.44 31.91 -56.95
C PHE A 15 -8.66 30.62 -56.15
N LEU A 16 -8.58 29.45 -56.76
CA LEU A 16 -8.67 28.15 -56.09
C LEU A 16 -7.50 27.88 -55.16
N LEU A 17 -6.30 28.36 -55.53
CA LEU A 17 -5.09 28.22 -54.68
C LEU A 17 -5.14 29.10 -53.42
N ILE A 18 -5.79 30.27 -53.50
CA ILE A 18 -5.95 31.18 -52.35
C ILE A 18 -6.93 30.62 -51.31
N PHE A 19 -7.94 29.83 -51.70
CA PHE A 19 -8.87 29.17 -50.79
C PHE A 19 -8.26 27.98 -50.03
N ILE A 20 -7.16 27.40 -50.52
CA ILE A 20 -6.51 26.24 -49.87
C ILE A 20 -5.58 26.71 -48.73
N VAL A 21 -5.09 27.96 -48.73
CA VAL A 21 -4.15 28.49 -47.69
C VAL A 21 -4.86 29.12 -46.49
N GLY A 22 -6.21 29.30 -46.59
CA GLY A 22 -7.04 29.80 -45.49
C GLY A 22 -7.46 28.73 -44.49
N GLY A 23 -6.64 27.74 -44.22
CA GLY A 23 -6.89 26.71 -43.18
C GLY A 23 -6.99 27.38 -41.82
N CYS A 24 -8.19 27.35 -41.24
CA CYS A 24 -8.49 27.88 -39.91
C CYS A 24 -7.54 27.27 -38.86
N LYS A 25 -6.57 28.06 -38.37
CA LYS A 25 -5.81 27.71 -37.18
C LYS A 25 -6.70 27.31 -36.00
N LYS A 26 -7.90 27.84 -35.93
CA LYS A 26 -8.91 27.54 -34.91
C LYS A 26 -9.40 26.09 -34.89
N TYR A 27 -9.31 25.36 -36.03
CA TYR A 27 -9.70 23.96 -36.10
C TYR A 27 -8.63 23.00 -35.58
N LEU A 28 -7.36 23.44 -35.58
CA LEU A 28 -6.26 22.69 -34.98
C LEU A 28 -6.10 22.97 -33.49
N ASP A 29 -6.73 24.00 -32.96
CA ASP A 29 -6.77 24.35 -31.53
C ASP A 29 -7.99 23.75 -30.80
N GLU A 30 -8.95 23.16 -31.51
CA GLU A 30 -10.00 22.36 -30.86
C GLU A 30 -9.39 21.08 -30.29
N LYS A 31 -9.37 21.04 -28.94
CA LYS A 31 -8.99 19.84 -28.20
C LYS A 31 -9.74 18.62 -28.74
N PRO A 32 -9.07 17.50 -29.03
CA PRO A 32 -9.75 16.29 -29.48
C PRO A 32 -10.70 15.81 -28.37
N SER A 33 -11.98 15.82 -28.68
CA SER A 33 -13.13 15.32 -27.93
C SER A 33 -13.41 15.93 -26.55
N ASN A 34 -14.68 16.20 -26.30
CA ASN A 34 -15.32 16.63 -25.04
C ASN A 34 -15.15 15.65 -23.86
N GLY A 35 -14.14 14.77 -23.86
CA GLY A 35 -13.89 13.76 -22.84
C GLY A 35 -12.58 13.92 -22.05
N LEU A 36 -11.75 14.91 -22.41
CA LEU A 36 -10.45 15.16 -21.75
C LEU A 36 -10.35 16.62 -21.30
N ASP A 37 -11.31 17.08 -20.50
CA ASP A 37 -11.14 18.34 -19.80
C ASP A 37 -10.01 18.19 -18.77
N ILE A 38 -8.94 18.99 -18.95
CA ILE A 38 -7.89 19.09 -17.93
C ILE A 38 -8.53 19.82 -16.75
N PRO A 39 -8.57 19.20 -15.55
CA PRO A 39 -9.18 19.84 -14.38
C PRO A 39 -8.52 21.19 -14.09
N ASP A 40 -9.29 22.24 -14.03
CA ASP A 40 -8.83 23.62 -13.82
C ASP A 40 -9.40 24.26 -12.53
N LYS A 41 -10.19 23.48 -11.76
CA LYS A 41 -10.77 23.91 -10.47
C LYS A 41 -10.35 22.98 -9.33
N LEU A 42 -10.18 23.51 -8.13
CA LEU A 42 -9.83 22.73 -6.93
C LEU A 42 -10.80 21.59 -6.68
N ILE A 43 -12.11 21.80 -6.88
CA ILE A 43 -13.14 20.78 -6.67
C ILE A 43 -12.98 19.59 -7.64
N GLU A 44 -12.57 19.85 -8.87
CA GLU A 44 -12.34 18.81 -9.88
C GLU A 44 -11.07 18.01 -9.54
N LEU A 45 -9.99 18.69 -9.12
CA LEU A 45 -8.77 18.05 -8.64
C LEU A 45 -9.02 17.20 -7.39
N GLN A 46 -9.81 17.71 -6.44
CA GLN A 46 -10.22 16.92 -5.27
C GLN A 46 -11.07 15.72 -5.70
N GLY A 47 -11.93 15.86 -6.70
CA GLY A 47 -12.75 14.78 -7.25
C GLY A 47 -11.91 13.60 -7.77
N LEU A 48 -10.75 13.85 -8.38
CA LEU A 48 -9.80 12.79 -8.79
C LEU A 48 -9.25 12.02 -7.60
N LEU A 49 -9.06 12.66 -6.44
CA LEU A 49 -8.52 12.08 -5.23
C LEU A 49 -9.60 11.48 -4.31
N ASP A 50 -10.89 11.76 -4.57
CA ASP A 50 -12.03 11.25 -3.79
C ASP A 50 -12.68 10.01 -4.42
N ARG A 51 -12.10 9.42 -5.44
CA ARG A 51 -12.58 8.18 -6.06
C ARG A 51 -12.32 6.98 -5.14
N TYR A 52 -12.90 7.00 -3.92
CA TYR A 52 -12.60 6.04 -2.86
C TYR A 52 -12.80 4.56 -3.28
N ASN A 53 -13.82 4.27 -4.10
CA ASN A 53 -14.07 2.93 -4.66
C ASN A 53 -12.91 2.43 -5.54
N TYR A 54 -12.01 3.32 -5.92
CA TYR A 54 -10.85 2.99 -6.72
C TYR A 54 -9.54 3.16 -5.91
N LEU A 55 -9.38 4.27 -5.21
CA LEU A 55 -8.14 4.60 -4.52
C LEU A 55 -7.95 3.84 -3.21
N ASN A 56 -9.04 3.64 -2.43
CA ASN A 56 -8.94 3.13 -1.08
C ASN A 56 -9.23 1.63 -0.93
N VAL A 57 -9.83 0.97 -1.93
CA VAL A 57 -10.30 -0.42 -1.77
C VAL A 57 -9.71 -1.39 -2.81
N ASN A 58 -8.64 -0.99 -3.48
CA ASN A 58 -7.96 -1.79 -4.49
C ASN A 58 -6.43 -1.78 -4.28
N ASP A 59 -5.98 -1.81 -3.03
CA ASP A 59 -4.56 -2.02 -2.75
C ASP A 59 -4.11 -3.38 -3.30
N PRO A 60 -2.86 -3.53 -3.75
CA PRO A 60 -2.34 -4.81 -4.21
C PRO A 60 -2.40 -5.87 -3.11
N GLY A 61 -2.66 -7.12 -3.49
CA GLY A 61 -2.80 -8.26 -2.57
C GLY A 61 -1.76 -9.38 -2.71
N PRO A 62 -0.86 -9.40 -3.71
CA PRO A 62 0.07 -10.51 -3.91
C PRO A 62 1.05 -10.74 -2.76
N ASP A 63 1.41 -9.69 -2.05
CA ASP A 63 2.24 -9.74 -0.83
C ASP A 63 1.53 -10.49 0.30
N GLU A 64 0.24 -10.24 0.53
CA GLU A 64 -0.55 -10.96 1.53
C GLU A 64 -0.79 -12.42 1.11
N VAL A 65 -1.03 -12.70 -0.19
CA VAL A 65 -1.14 -14.07 -0.71
C VAL A 65 0.16 -14.86 -0.47
N SER A 66 1.30 -14.22 -0.61
CA SER A 66 2.61 -14.84 -0.46
C SER A 66 3.05 -15.01 1.01
N ALA A 67 2.43 -14.30 1.97
CA ALA A 67 2.79 -14.31 3.38
C ALA A 67 2.42 -15.62 4.10
N ASP A 68 2.91 -15.79 5.33
CA ASP A 68 2.84 -17.03 6.13
C ASP A 68 1.79 -16.99 7.25
N ASP A 69 0.84 -16.07 7.19
CA ASP A 69 -0.18 -15.94 8.23
C ASP A 69 -1.31 -16.98 8.12
N TYR A 70 -1.34 -17.73 7.01
CA TYR A 70 -2.38 -18.70 6.71
C TYR A 70 -1.86 -19.90 5.91
N TYR A 71 -2.67 -20.96 5.86
CA TYR A 71 -2.50 -22.09 4.97
C TYR A 71 -3.81 -22.50 4.29
N LEU A 72 -3.70 -23.29 3.23
CA LEU A 72 -4.83 -23.87 2.49
C LEU A 72 -4.87 -25.37 2.68
N THR A 73 -6.08 -25.95 2.66
CA THR A 73 -6.25 -27.37 2.40
C THR A 73 -5.97 -27.69 0.92
N ASN A 74 -5.72 -28.97 0.60
CA ASN A 74 -5.53 -29.39 -0.80
C ASN A 74 -6.73 -29.01 -1.68
N ALA A 75 -7.95 -29.15 -1.16
CA ALA A 75 -9.19 -28.81 -1.87
C ALA A 75 -9.33 -27.29 -2.07
N ASP A 76 -9.06 -26.49 -1.04
CA ASP A 76 -9.10 -25.03 -1.14
C ASP A 76 -8.07 -24.53 -2.17
N TRP A 77 -6.85 -25.07 -2.16
CA TRP A 77 -5.81 -24.71 -3.14
C TRP A 77 -6.21 -25.15 -4.55
N ALA A 78 -6.69 -26.37 -4.76
CA ALA A 78 -7.09 -26.87 -6.08
C ALA A 78 -8.25 -26.07 -6.69
N SER A 79 -9.10 -25.45 -5.86
CA SER A 79 -10.22 -24.61 -6.30
C SER A 79 -9.82 -23.22 -6.81
N GLN A 80 -8.54 -22.82 -6.67
CA GLN A 80 -8.07 -21.51 -7.09
C GLN A 80 -7.65 -21.51 -8.57
N SER A 81 -7.60 -20.31 -9.17
CA SER A 81 -6.98 -20.11 -10.47
C SER A 81 -5.50 -20.48 -10.45
N GLU A 82 -4.94 -20.77 -11.62
CA GLU A 82 -3.56 -21.24 -11.74
C GLU A 82 -2.57 -20.18 -11.20
N ASP A 83 -2.75 -18.92 -11.57
CA ASP A 83 -1.93 -17.80 -11.10
C ASP A 83 -1.92 -17.70 -9.56
N LEU A 84 -3.08 -17.79 -8.90
CA LEU A 84 -3.16 -17.78 -7.43
C LEU A 84 -2.53 -19.02 -6.78
N ARG A 85 -2.67 -20.19 -7.39
CA ARG A 85 -2.01 -21.42 -6.90
C ARG A 85 -0.49 -21.29 -6.99
N ARG A 86 0.01 -20.78 -8.11
CA ARG A 86 1.44 -20.55 -8.36
C ARG A 86 2.00 -19.46 -7.44
N LEU A 87 1.26 -18.38 -7.24
CA LEU A 87 1.64 -17.33 -6.30
C LEU A 87 1.72 -17.86 -4.86
N TYR A 88 0.76 -18.69 -4.47
CA TYR A 88 0.74 -19.34 -3.15
C TYR A 88 1.96 -20.24 -2.93
N THR A 89 2.40 -21.02 -3.90
CA THR A 89 3.54 -21.93 -3.80
C THR A 89 4.88 -21.28 -4.18
N TRP A 90 4.91 -19.97 -4.35
CA TRP A 90 6.10 -19.18 -4.69
C TRP A 90 6.77 -19.65 -5.99
N GLU A 91 5.98 -20.02 -7.00
CA GLU A 91 6.51 -20.37 -8.32
C GLU A 91 7.25 -19.19 -8.96
N LYS A 92 8.08 -19.46 -9.97
CA LYS A 92 8.95 -18.45 -10.57
C LYS A 92 8.27 -17.56 -11.61
N ASP A 93 7.25 -18.07 -12.28
CA ASP A 93 6.60 -17.46 -13.44
C ASP A 93 5.08 -17.66 -13.44
N ASN A 94 4.37 -17.00 -14.37
CA ASN A 94 2.91 -17.10 -14.55
C ASN A 94 2.13 -16.82 -13.24
N LEU A 95 2.53 -15.78 -12.51
CA LEU A 95 1.93 -15.41 -11.22
C LEU A 95 0.79 -14.41 -11.37
N PHE A 96 0.63 -13.80 -12.53
CA PHE A 96 -0.35 -12.74 -12.76
C PHE A 96 -1.14 -13.00 -14.04
N PRO A 97 -2.45 -12.71 -14.06
CA PRO A 97 -3.23 -12.68 -15.28
C PRO A 97 -2.80 -11.49 -16.15
N LEU A 98 -3.21 -11.49 -17.40
CA LEU A 98 -3.06 -10.31 -18.28
C LEU A 98 -3.79 -9.11 -17.66
N LEU A 99 -3.20 -7.93 -17.79
CA LEU A 99 -3.70 -6.67 -17.22
C LEU A 99 -3.94 -6.75 -15.71
N ALA A 100 -3.01 -7.37 -14.98
CA ALA A 100 -3.11 -7.57 -13.54
C ALA A 100 -3.44 -6.25 -12.80
N SER A 101 -4.58 -6.22 -12.12
CA SER A 101 -5.06 -5.03 -11.40
C SER A 101 -4.11 -4.60 -10.29
N ASP A 102 -3.42 -5.56 -9.66
CA ASP A 102 -2.42 -5.30 -8.62
C ASP A 102 -1.27 -4.39 -9.08
N TRP A 103 -0.93 -4.42 -10.39
CA TRP A 103 0.05 -3.53 -11.00
C TRP A 103 -0.59 -2.27 -11.59
N THR A 104 -1.68 -2.43 -12.36
CA THR A 104 -2.27 -1.33 -13.13
C THR A 104 -2.97 -0.29 -12.26
N VAL A 105 -3.67 -0.71 -11.20
CA VAL A 105 -4.41 0.20 -10.32
C VAL A 105 -3.48 1.17 -9.59
N PRO A 106 -2.40 0.75 -8.91
CA PRO A 106 -1.49 1.69 -8.27
C PRO A 106 -0.89 2.71 -9.26
N TYR A 107 -0.53 2.31 -10.48
CA TYR A 107 -0.03 3.26 -11.49
C TYR A 107 -1.09 4.20 -12.03
N THR A 108 -2.35 3.77 -12.11
CA THR A 108 -3.46 4.68 -12.43
C THR A 108 -3.66 5.72 -11.32
N ILE A 109 -3.52 5.33 -10.05
CA ILE A 109 -3.56 6.26 -8.92
C ILE A 109 -2.38 7.24 -8.98
N VAL A 110 -1.18 6.76 -9.32
CA VAL A 110 0.00 7.60 -9.56
C VAL A 110 -0.27 8.61 -10.67
N PHE A 111 -0.89 8.19 -11.77
CA PHE A 111 -1.28 9.08 -12.87
C PHE A 111 -2.27 10.17 -12.40
N ASN A 112 -3.32 9.81 -11.65
CA ASN A 112 -4.25 10.77 -11.07
C ASN A 112 -3.53 11.76 -10.13
N ALA A 113 -2.62 11.27 -9.29
CA ALA A 113 -1.82 12.11 -8.41
C ALA A 113 -0.91 13.07 -9.19
N ASN A 114 -0.26 12.61 -10.26
CA ASN A 114 0.54 13.46 -11.15
C ASN A 114 -0.32 14.52 -11.83
N THR A 115 -1.53 14.16 -12.29
CA THR A 115 -2.48 15.11 -12.89
C THR A 115 -2.79 16.22 -11.88
N VAL A 116 -3.10 15.88 -10.64
CA VAL A 116 -3.35 16.90 -9.59
C VAL A 116 -2.11 17.74 -9.32
N ILE A 117 -0.93 17.14 -9.16
CA ILE A 117 0.33 17.86 -8.88
C ILE A 117 0.65 18.86 -10.00
N ASN A 118 0.46 18.46 -11.26
CA ASN A 118 0.77 19.31 -12.41
C ASN A 118 -0.28 20.39 -12.65
N SER A 119 -1.59 20.05 -12.50
CA SER A 119 -2.66 20.99 -12.81
C SER A 119 -2.89 22.02 -11.71
N ILE A 120 -2.64 21.66 -10.46
CA ILE A 120 -2.91 22.58 -9.33
C ILE A 120 -2.05 23.84 -9.37
N ASP A 121 -0.85 23.77 -9.94
CA ASP A 121 0.05 24.93 -10.06
C ASP A 121 -0.46 25.97 -11.08
N ASN A 122 -1.43 25.60 -11.95
CA ASN A 122 -2.13 26.54 -12.84
C ASN A 122 -3.26 27.29 -12.11
N ILE A 123 -3.66 26.83 -10.91
CA ILE A 123 -4.67 27.51 -10.09
C ILE A 123 -3.94 28.41 -9.09
N ARG A 124 -4.22 29.72 -9.19
CA ARG A 124 -3.56 30.69 -8.31
C ARG A 124 -3.87 30.38 -6.84
N ARG A 125 -2.81 30.21 -6.03
CA ARG A 125 -2.91 30.04 -4.58
C ARG A 125 -3.08 31.42 -3.93
N GLU A 126 -4.24 31.64 -3.30
CA GLU A 126 -4.64 32.91 -2.67
C GLU A 126 -5.05 32.68 -1.20
N SER A 127 -5.16 33.75 -0.41
CA SER A 127 -5.51 33.66 1.00
C SER A 127 -6.87 33.00 1.28
N ASN A 128 -7.80 33.07 0.35
CA ASN A 128 -9.15 32.48 0.46
C ASN A 128 -9.20 30.99 0.09
N ASN A 129 -8.22 30.45 -0.63
CA ASN A 129 -8.20 29.05 -1.07
C ASN A 129 -6.95 28.27 -0.63
N GLN A 130 -5.96 28.92 -0.01
CA GLN A 130 -4.65 28.32 0.27
C GLN A 130 -4.73 27.03 1.08
N VAL A 131 -5.63 26.92 2.05
CA VAL A 131 -5.78 25.73 2.91
C VAL A 131 -6.27 24.55 2.08
N GLU A 132 -7.25 24.75 1.20
CA GLU A 132 -7.76 23.72 0.31
C GLU A 132 -6.73 23.35 -0.76
N TRP A 133 -6.11 24.35 -1.38
CA TRP A 133 -5.05 24.18 -2.37
C TRP A 133 -3.90 23.34 -1.82
N ASP A 134 -3.38 23.73 -0.65
CA ASP A 134 -2.29 23.01 0.02
C ASP A 134 -2.68 21.57 0.34
N ASN A 135 -3.89 21.37 0.89
CA ASN A 135 -4.36 20.06 1.30
C ASN A 135 -4.56 19.13 0.09
N ILE A 136 -5.09 19.62 -1.04
CA ILE A 136 -5.24 18.82 -2.27
C ILE A 136 -3.88 18.42 -2.82
N LYS A 137 -2.92 19.34 -2.89
CA LYS A 137 -1.55 19.04 -3.33
C LYS A 137 -0.88 18.02 -2.40
N GLY A 138 -1.06 18.17 -1.10
CA GLY A 138 -0.54 17.23 -0.09
C GLY A 138 -1.15 15.84 -0.23
N GLN A 139 -2.45 15.72 -0.50
CA GLN A 139 -3.11 14.45 -0.76
C GLN A 139 -2.51 13.77 -2.01
N ALA A 140 -2.27 14.51 -3.09
CA ALA A 140 -1.68 13.95 -4.30
C ALA A 140 -0.27 13.41 -4.06
N PHE A 141 0.60 14.13 -3.35
CA PHE A 141 1.91 13.62 -2.95
C PHE A 141 1.81 12.35 -2.10
N PHE A 142 0.88 12.32 -1.13
CA PHE A 142 0.66 11.14 -0.29
C PHE A 142 0.26 9.92 -1.14
N TRP A 143 -0.72 10.07 -2.05
CA TRP A 143 -1.19 8.97 -2.88
C TRP A 143 -0.08 8.41 -3.76
N ARG A 144 0.71 9.28 -4.40
CA ARG A 144 1.85 8.86 -5.23
C ARG A 144 2.88 8.07 -4.42
N ALA A 145 3.25 8.58 -3.26
CA ALA A 145 4.21 7.93 -2.36
C ALA A 145 3.69 6.58 -1.85
N LYS A 146 2.42 6.50 -1.42
CA LYS A 146 1.79 5.25 -0.95
C LYS A 146 1.82 4.18 -2.03
N CYS A 147 1.41 4.53 -3.26
CA CYS A 147 1.41 3.59 -4.38
C CYS A 147 2.83 3.14 -4.74
N PHE A 148 3.79 4.05 -4.84
CA PHE A 148 5.18 3.67 -5.10
C PHE A 148 5.74 2.77 -4.00
N PHE A 149 5.41 3.01 -2.73
CA PHE A 149 5.86 2.15 -1.63
C PHE A 149 5.26 0.74 -1.72
N GLN A 150 3.95 0.62 -2.03
CA GLN A 150 3.30 -0.67 -2.21
C GLN A 150 3.92 -1.46 -3.38
N ILE A 151 4.15 -0.80 -4.53
CA ILE A 151 4.80 -1.40 -5.69
C ILE A 151 6.23 -1.84 -5.33
N ALA A 152 7.01 -0.98 -4.66
CA ALA A 152 8.38 -1.30 -4.26
C ALA A 152 8.43 -2.49 -3.28
N ASN A 153 7.48 -2.58 -2.34
CA ASN A 153 7.43 -3.69 -1.40
C ASN A 153 7.21 -5.05 -2.09
N ILE A 154 6.44 -5.09 -3.18
CA ILE A 154 6.10 -6.32 -3.90
C ILE A 154 7.14 -6.64 -4.99
N TRP A 155 7.52 -5.66 -5.82
CA TRP A 155 8.28 -5.86 -7.06
C TRP A 155 9.70 -5.33 -7.05
N ALA A 156 10.22 -4.84 -5.91
CA ALA A 156 11.61 -4.49 -5.75
C ALA A 156 12.27 -5.28 -4.62
N LYS A 157 13.60 -5.35 -4.62
CA LYS A 157 14.34 -5.94 -3.51
C LYS A 157 14.10 -5.16 -2.21
N GLN A 158 14.32 -5.85 -1.09
CA GLN A 158 14.40 -5.19 0.21
C GLN A 158 15.49 -4.13 0.18
N TYR A 159 15.18 -2.94 0.71
CA TYR A 159 16.17 -1.87 0.81
C TYR A 159 17.40 -2.37 1.60
N ASP A 160 18.57 -2.16 1.02
CA ASP A 160 19.86 -2.40 1.63
C ASP A 160 20.81 -1.25 1.23
N LYS A 161 21.18 -0.45 2.19
CA LYS A 161 22.03 0.74 1.95
C LYS A 161 23.32 0.43 1.18
N SER A 162 23.85 -0.78 1.29
CA SER A 162 25.07 -1.20 0.60
C SER A 162 24.86 -1.52 -0.89
N THR A 163 23.64 -1.84 -1.32
CA THR A 163 23.34 -2.28 -2.70
C THR A 163 22.22 -1.50 -3.39
N ALA A 164 21.44 -0.69 -2.64
CA ALA A 164 20.24 -0.02 -3.12
C ALA A 164 20.44 0.84 -4.37
N THR A 165 21.63 1.43 -4.55
CA THR A 165 22.00 2.22 -5.75
C THR A 165 22.10 1.37 -7.02
N ASN A 166 22.37 0.05 -6.88
CA ASN A 166 22.57 -0.89 -7.99
C ASN A 166 21.37 -1.86 -8.13
N ASP A 167 20.59 -2.04 -7.07
CA ASP A 167 19.43 -2.92 -7.11
C ASP A 167 18.29 -2.30 -7.92
N MET A 168 17.63 -3.11 -8.74
CA MET A 168 16.50 -2.67 -9.54
C MET A 168 15.30 -2.33 -8.64
N GLY A 169 14.89 -1.07 -8.69
CA GLY A 169 13.70 -0.55 -8.03
C GLY A 169 12.46 -0.64 -8.93
N ILE A 170 11.65 0.40 -8.93
CA ILE A 170 10.38 0.47 -9.65
C ILE A 170 10.40 1.55 -10.73
N PRO A 171 9.51 1.52 -11.73
CA PRO A 171 9.31 2.62 -12.65
C PRO A 171 8.75 3.85 -11.93
N LEU A 172 9.51 4.94 -11.89
CA LEU A 172 9.08 6.21 -11.30
C LEU A 172 8.37 7.07 -12.36
N ARG A 173 7.05 6.89 -12.48
CA ARG A 173 6.20 7.70 -13.35
C ARG A 173 5.85 9.02 -12.63
N LEU A 174 6.53 10.11 -12.96
CA LEU A 174 6.41 11.41 -12.27
C LEU A 174 5.66 12.46 -13.09
N THR A 175 5.29 12.15 -14.32
CA THR A 175 4.56 13.03 -15.24
C THR A 175 3.29 12.36 -15.77
N THR A 176 2.45 13.13 -16.45
CA THR A 176 1.24 12.65 -17.13
C THR A 176 1.51 12.28 -18.61
N ASP A 177 2.75 12.32 -19.05
CA ASP A 177 3.12 11.97 -20.41
C ASP A 177 3.04 10.43 -20.62
N PHE A 178 2.08 9.98 -21.41
CA PHE A 178 1.91 8.57 -21.77
C PHE A 178 3.01 8.05 -22.69
N ASN A 179 3.68 8.92 -23.46
CA ASN A 179 4.71 8.54 -24.41
C ASN A 179 6.08 8.36 -23.74
N ALA A 180 6.24 8.84 -22.51
CA ALA A 180 7.49 8.69 -21.78
C ALA A 180 7.80 7.18 -21.60
N VAL A 181 8.98 6.76 -22.04
CA VAL A 181 9.44 5.37 -21.90
C VAL A 181 9.54 5.02 -20.42
N SER A 182 8.96 3.88 -20.05
CA SER A 182 9.07 3.36 -18.68
C SER A 182 10.42 2.66 -18.50
N THR A 183 11.19 3.14 -17.53
CA THR A 183 12.45 2.53 -17.11
C THR A 183 12.41 2.29 -15.61
N ARG A 184 13.14 1.28 -15.14
CA ARG A 184 13.27 1.01 -13.71
C ARG A 184 14.29 1.97 -13.09
N ALA A 185 13.92 2.64 -12.03
CA ALA A 185 14.84 3.36 -11.17
C ALA A 185 15.62 2.36 -10.29
N SER A 186 16.64 2.83 -9.57
CA SER A 186 17.24 2.06 -8.50
C SER A 186 16.29 1.91 -7.29
N VAL A 187 16.57 0.97 -6.39
CA VAL A 187 15.88 0.89 -5.09
C VAL A 187 16.09 2.18 -4.29
N GLU A 188 17.31 2.73 -4.31
CA GLU A 188 17.64 4.01 -3.65
C GLU A 188 16.77 5.15 -4.16
N ASP A 189 16.71 5.37 -5.47
CA ASP A 189 15.89 6.42 -6.07
C ASP A 189 14.41 6.23 -5.81
N SER A 190 13.94 4.97 -5.81
CA SER A 190 12.55 4.63 -5.50
C SER A 190 12.18 5.06 -4.09
N TYR A 191 12.98 4.72 -3.09
CA TYR A 191 12.74 5.11 -1.70
C TYR A 191 12.94 6.61 -1.47
N HIS A 192 13.93 7.24 -2.12
CA HIS A 192 14.12 8.69 -2.10
C HIS A 192 12.89 9.44 -2.60
N GLN A 193 12.28 8.99 -3.71
CA GLN A 193 11.07 9.61 -4.25
C GLN A 193 9.89 9.46 -3.30
N ILE A 194 9.69 8.25 -2.72
CA ILE A 194 8.63 7.98 -1.75
C ILE A 194 8.76 8.90 -0.53
N ILE A 195 9.96 8.99 0.04
CA ILE A 195 10.26 9.83 1.21
C ILE A 195 10.09 11.32 0.86
N SER A 196 10.56 11.76 -0.30
CA SER A 196 10.43 13.13 -0.77
C SER A 196 8.97 13.56 -0.87
N ASP A 197 8.12 12.72 -1.47
CA ASP A 197 6.69 13.01 -1.60
C ASP A 197 6.00 13.07 -0.24
N LEU A 198 6.25 12.14 0.67
CA LEU A 198 5.69 12.19 2.02
C LEU A 198 6.16 13.41 2.81
N LYS A 199 7.44 13.78 2.71
CA LYS A 199 7.97 14.99 3.35
C LYS A 199 7.39 16.28 2.78
N LYS A 200 7.04 16.31 1.48
CA LYS A 200 6.30 17.43 0.86
C LYS A 200 4.84 17.46 1.32
N ALA A 201 4.21 16.31 1.50
CA ALA A 201 2.82 16.19 1.93
C ALA A 201 2.60 16.64 3.38
N ILE A 202 3.46 16.22 4.31
CA ILE A 202 3.29 16.44 5.77
C ILE A 202 3.01 17.90 6.15
N PRO A 203 3.76 18.92 5.71
CA PRO A 203 3.53 20.30 6.14
C PRO A 203 2.20 20.89 5.64
N ILE A 204 1.69 20.44 4.50
CA ILE A 204 0.56 21.04 3.79
C ILE A 204 -0.75 20.26 3.92
N LEU A 205 -0.71 19.03 4.45
CA LEU A 205 -1.90 18.25 4.76
C LEU A 205 -2.63 18.76 6.01
N ALA A 206 -3.95 18.63 6.01
CA ALA A 206 -4.78 18.88 7.18
C ALA A 206 -4.42 17.93 8.33
N LEU A 207 -4.45 18.44 9.57
CA LEU A 207 -4.26 17.62 10.77
C LEU A 207 -5.43 16.65 10.95
N THR A 208 -6.66 17.16 10.83
CA THR A 208 -7.89 16.38 10.89
C THR A 208 -8.49 16.32 9.49
N PRO A 209 -8.55 15.14 8.86
CA PRO A 209 -9.16 15.01 7.54
C PRO A 209 -10.69 15.08 7.65
N ARG A 210 -11.36 15.45 6.56
CA ARG A 210 -12.84 15.37 6.49
C ARG A 210 -13.34 13.94 6.71
N HIS A 211 -12.56 12.95 6.29
CA HIS A 211 -12.83 11.53 6.45
C HIS A 211 -11.51 10.75 6.45
N VAL A 212 -11.41 9.64 7.17
CA VAL A 212 -10.18 8.81 7.26
C VAL A 212 -9.79 8.14 5.94
N MET A 213 -10.61 8.22 4.92
CA MET A 213 -10.27 7.82 3.54
C MET A 213 -9.46 8.89 2.80
N ARG A 214 -9.45 10.13 3.26
CA ARG A 214 -8.57 11.18 2.75
C ARG A 214 -7.26 11.20 3.51
N PRO A 215 -6.13 11.40 2.82
CA PRO A 215 -4.84 11.61 3.47
C PRO A 215 -4.88 12.78 4.46
N SER A 216 -4.10 12.62 5.54
CA SER A 216 -3.96 13.62 6.60
C SER A 216 -2.50 13.68 7.07
N LYS A 217 -2.16 14.68 7.86
CA LYS A 217 -0.82 14.80 8.44
C LYS A 217 -0.46 13.56 9.28
N PRO A 218 -1.32 13.04 10.20
CA PRO A 218 -1.06 11.79 10.89
C PRO A 218 -0.88 10.59 9.94
N ALA A 219 -1.67 10.52 8.86
CA ALA A 219 -1.53 9.44 7.88
C ALA A 219 -0.18 9.49 7.18
N ALA A 220 0.26 10.66 6.74
CA ALA A 220 1.54 10.83 6.06
C ALA A 220 2.74 10.53 6.98
N THR A 221 2.68 10.95 8.26
CA THR A 221 3.73 10.62 9.24
C THR A 221 3.77 9.13 9.56
N ALA A 222 2.62 8.46 9.68
CA ALA A 222 2.54 7.02 9.93
C ALA A 222 3.07 6.19 8.75
N ILE A 223 2.70 6.53 7.50
CA ILE A 223 3.24 5.86 6.31
C ILE A 223 4.75 6.12 6.19
N LEU A 224 5.23 7.32 6.47
CA LEU A 224 6.66 7.62 6.44
C LEU A 224 7.44 6.83 7.51
N ALA A 225 6.85 6.63 8.70
CA ALA A 225 7.42 5.74 9.73
C ALA A 225 7.50 4.29 9.23
N ARG A 226 6.44 3.77 8.57
CA ARG A 226 6.43 2.42 7.96
C ARG A 226 7.51 2.28 6.88
N VAL A 227 7.69 3.30 6.03
CA VAL A 227 8.76 3.33 5.02
C VAL A 227 10.13 3.23 5.68
N TYR A 228 10.42 4.05 6.68
CA TYR A 228 11.70 4.00 7.40
C TYR A 228 11.90 2.70 8.17
N LEU A 229 10.83 2.10 8.74
CA LEU A 229 10.91 0.78 9.36
C LEU A 229 11.33 -0.28 8.32
N SER A 230 10.76 -0.24 7.12
CA SER A 230 11.12 -1.17 6.05
C SER A 230 12.58 -1.03 5.63
N MET A 231 13.14 0.17 5.68
CA MET A 231 14.55 0.45 5.36
C MET A 231 15.52 0.07 6.49
N GLY A 232 15.04 -0.19 7.71
CA GLY A 232 15.88 -0.36 8.88
C GLY A 232 16.42 0.96 9.48
N GLU A 233 15.88 2.11 9.06
CA GLU A 233 16.23 3.44 9.54
C GLU A 233 15.45 3.76 10.82
N TYR A 234 15.85 3.12 11.94
CA TYR A 234 15.06 3.08 13.17
C TYR A 234 14.93 4.43 13.88
N ASP A 235 15.93 5.32 13.82
CA ASP A 235 15.84 6.67 14.38
C ASP A 235 14.78 7.50 13.65
N SER A 236 14.77 7.43 12.33
CA SER A 236 13.78 8.12 11.50
C SER A 236 12.38 7.55 11.70
N CYS A 237 12.26 6.22 11.75
CA CYS A 237 10.99 5.55 12.05
C CYS A 237 10.46 5.99 13.42
N LEU A 238 11.29 5.98 14.46
CA LEU A 238 10.92 6.43 15.82
C LEU A 238 10.46 7.88 15.83
N LYS A 239 11.17 8.78 15.13
CA LYS A 239 10.79 10.19 15.00
C LYS A 239 9.36 10.34 14.46
N TYR A 240 9.06 9.67 13.33
CA TYR A 240 7.77 9.86 12.67
C TYR A 240 6.63 9.05 13.31
N SER A 241 6.90 7.90 13.91
CA SER A 241 5.90 7.19 14.71
C SER A 241 5.51 7.97 15.97
N ASN A 242 6.49 8.54 16.69
CA ASN A 242 6.22 9.39 17.84
C ASN A 242 5.44 10.67 17.43
N LEU A 243 5.79 11.29 16.30
CA LEU A 243 5.03 12.43 15.79
C LEU A 243 3.58 12.05 15.47
N THR A 244 3.35 10.86 14.93
CA THR A 244 2.00 10.35 14.69
C THR A 244 1.25 10.18 16.03
N LEU A 245 1.89 9.58 17.04
CA LEU A 245 1.28 9.38 18.35
C LEU A 245 0.95 10.69 19.07
N GLN A 246 1.70 11.77 18.81
CA GLN A 246 1.35 13.12 19.30
C GLN A 246 0.08 13.66 18.64
N PHE A 247 -0.19 13.33 17.39
CA PHE A 247 -1.41 13.75 16.70
C PHE A 247 -2.62 12.86 17.04
N LYS A 248 -2.40 11.57 17.17
CA LYS A 248 -3.43 10.57 17.47
C LYS A 248 -2.79 9.37 18.15
N SER A 249 -3.29 9.01 19.37
CA SER A 249 -2.76 7.90 20.16
C SER A 249 -3.83 7.00 20.77
N THR A 250 -5.11 7.25 20.46
CA THR A 250 -6.24 6.52 21.07
C THR A 250 -6.29 5.09 20.57
N LEU A 251 -6.28 4.13 21.50
CA LEU A 251 -6.46 2.70 21.27
C LEU A 251 -7.89 2.28 21.61
N MET A 252 -8.42 1.29 20.87
CA MET A 252 -9.66 0.62 21.24
C MET A 252 -9.41 -0.32 22.42
N ASN A 253 -10.21 -0.22 23.48
CA ASN A 253 -10.21 -1.22 24.53
C ASN A 253 -11.15 -2.36 24.15
N PHE A 254 -10.62 -3.56 23.91
CA PHE A 254 -11.39 -4.71 23.43
C PHE A 254 -12.43 -5.22 24.44
N ASN A 255 -12.34 -4.80 25.70
CA ASN A 255 -13.34 -5.14 26.72
C ASN A 255 -14.66 -4.36 26.56
N ASN A 256 -14.64 -3.14 26.03
CA ASN A 256 -15.81 -2.26 26.07
C ASN A 256 -15.88 -1.22 24.92
N SER A 257 -15.10 -1.37 23.87
CA SER A 257 -15.15 -0.43 22.75
C SER A 257 -16.49 -0.52 22.02
N ALA A 258 -17.12 0.62 21.76
CA ALA A 258 -18.30 0.74 20.93
C ALA A 258 -18.05 0.38 19.44
N ASP A 259 -16.77 0.28 19.03
CA ASP A 259 -16.36 -0.09 17.67
C ASP A 259 -16.23 -1.60 17.48
N ILE A 260 -16.49 -2.41 18.52
CA ILE A 260 -16.29 -3.85 18.49
C ILE A 260 -17.60 -4.57 18.87
N ASN A 261 -18.05 -5.47 18.01
CA ASN A 261 -19.09 -6.45 18.30
C ASN A 261 -18.50 -7.87 18.14
N PRO A 262 -18.06 -8.54 19.22
CA PRO A 262 -17.41 -9.85 19.12
C PRO A 262 -18.28 -10.95 18.49
N ALA A 263 -19.61 -10.82 18.57
CA ALA A 263 -20.56 -11.76 18.01
C ALA A 263 -20.78 -11.61 16.50
N ALA A 264 -20.36 -10.47 15.91
CA ALA A 264 -20.52 -10.22 14.49
C ALA A 264 -19.59 -11.10 13.64
N THR A 265 -20.00 -11.34 12.39
CA THR A 265 -19.17 -12.02 11.37
C THR A 265 -17.86 -11.26 11.13
N PHE A 266 -17.93 -9.93 11.12
CA PHE A 266 -16.79 -9.01 11.10
C PHE A 266 -16.92 -8.09 12.32
N PRO A 267 -16.12 -8.29 13.37
CA PRO A 267 -16.36 -7.69 14.69
C PRO A 267 -16.05 -6.21 14.78
N PHE A 268 -15.18 -5.68 13.91
CA PHE A 268 -14.76 -4.29 13.97
C PHE A 268 -15.58 -3.42 13.04
N LYS A 269 -16.03 -2.26 13.56
CA LYS A 269 -16.62 -1.23 12.72
C LYS A 269 -15.62 -0.71 11.71
N ARG A 270 -16.08 -0.47 10.52
CA ARG A 270 -15.35 0.30 9.52
C ARG A 270 -15.11 1.72 10.04
N PHE A 271 -13.93 2.25 9.80
CA PHE A 271 -13.51 3.58 10.30
C PHE A 271 -13.49 3.70 11.84
N ASN A 272 -13.16 2.61 12.51
CA ASN A 272 -13.04 2.57 13.95
C ASN A 272 -12.03 3.60 14.51
N THR A 273 -12.04 3.77 15.83
CA THR A 273 -11.25 4.78 16.54
C THR A 273 -9.75 4.69 16.25
N GLU A 274 -9.18 3.51 16.00
CA GLU A 274 -7.74 3.37 15.70
C GLU A 274 -7.36 3.73 14.27
N THR A 275 -8.30 3.74 13.32
CA THR A 275 -8.01 4.03 11.91
C THR A 275 -7.46 5.44 11.73
N VAL A 276 -6.21 5.54 11.24
CA VAL A 276 -5.56 6.81 10.88
C VAL A 276 -5.79 7.13 9.40
N PHE A 277 -5.63 6.12 8.57
CA PHE A 277 -5.92 6.19 7.14
C PHE A 277 -6.50 4.85 6.69
N TYR A 278 -7.65 4.90 6.02
CA TYR A 278 -8.34 3.70 5.57
C TYR A 278 -7.94 3.33 4.15
N SER A 279 -7.44 2.12 3.97
CA SER A 279 -7.41 1.41 2.69
C SER A 279 -7.57 -0.09 2.90
N SER A 280 -7.92 -0.81 1.83
CA SER A 280 -8.09 -2.26 1.83
C SER A 280 -7.71 -2.85 0.48
N ILE A 281 -7.31 -4.12 0.48
CA ILE A 281 -7.20 -4.89 -0.76
C ILE A 281 -8.57 -5.33 -1.24
N ASN A 282 -8.74 -5.45 -2.55
CA ASN A 282 -9.80 -6.25 -3.14
C ASN A 282 -9.41 -7.71 -2.96
N THR A 283 -9.88 -8.32 -1.86
CA THR A 283 -9.34 -9.57 -1.35
C THR A 283 -9.39 -10.70 -2.38
N PRO A 284 -8.25 -11.23 -2.83
CA PRO A 284 -8.21 -12.39 -3.71
C PRO A 284 -8.96 -13.57 -3.11
N SER A 285 -9.60 -14.38 -3.94
CA SER A 285 -10.44 -15.50 -3.50
C SER A 285 -9.72 -16.49 -2.57
N ILE A 286 -8.42 -16.61 -2.72
CA ILE A 286 -7.54 -17.47 -1.91
C ILE A 286 -7.44 -17.00 -0.45
N LEU A 287 -7.56 -15.70 -0.19
CA LEU A 287 -7.52 -15.09 1.15
C LEU A 287 -8.89 -15.02 1.83
N ASN A 288 -9.94 -15.50 1.16
CA ASN A 288 -11.26 -15.56 1.77
C ASN A 288 -11.21 -16.38 3.06
N ASN A 289 -11.82 -15.88 4.14
CA ASN A 289 -11.79 -16.49 5.47
C ASN A 289 -12.44 -17.88 5.57
N THR A 290 -13.11 -18.34 4.52
CA THR A 290 -13.60 -19.73 4.41
C THR A 290 -12.53 -20.67 3.85
N ARG A 291 -11.55 -20.15 3.11
CA ARG A 291 -10.45 -20.90 2.48
C ARG A 291 -9.14 -20.75 3.24
N ALA A 292 -8.71 -19.51 3.47
CA ALA A 292 -7.51 -19.21 4.25
C ALA A 292 -7.71 -19.64 5.72
N LYS A 293 -7.05 -20.72 6.12
CA LYS A 293 -6.99 -21.16 7.52
C LYS A 293 -5.81 -20.45 8.18
N VAL A 294 -6.07 -19.81 9.30
CA VAL A 294 -5.01 -19.14 10.07
C VAL A 294 -3.91 -20.14 10.44
N ASP A 295 -2.65 -19.73 10.36
CA ASP A 295 -1.50 -20.53 10.81
C ASP A 295 -1.77 -21.06 12.23
N SER A 296 -1.78 -22.39 12.38
CA SER A 296 -2.12 -23.06 13.63
C SER A 296 -1.11 -22.75 14.74
N ILE A 297 0.17 -22.60 14.38
CA ILE A 297 1.23 -22.25 15.33
C ILE A 297 1.02 -20.82 15.84
N LEU A 298 0.72 -19.90 14.95
CA LEU A 298 0.39 -18.53 15.31
C LEU A 298 -0.84 -18.46 16.21
N TYR A 299 -1.94 -19.16 15.85
CA TYR A 299 -3.14 -19.21 16.68
C TYR A 299 -2.87 -19.67 18.11
N GLN A 300 -2.03 -20.69 18.29
CA GLN A 300 -1.65 -21.21 19.62
C GLN A 300 -0.85 -20.22 20.48
N THR A 301 -0.29 -19.16 19.89
CA THR A 301 0.45 -18.14 20.65
C THR A 301 -0.45 -17.14 21.37
N TYR A 302 -1.75 -17.12 21.07
CA TYR A 302 -2.71 -16.26 21.78
C TYR A 302 -3.16 -16.92 23.08
N ASP A 303 -2.90 -16.23 24.21
CA ASP A 303 -3.36 -16.66 25.53
C ASP A 303 -4.90 -16.76 25.59
N VAL A 304 -5.41 -17.54 26.53
CA VAL A 304 -6.87 -17.69 26.76
C VAL A 304 -7.52 -16.35 27.17
N ASN A 305 -6.79 -15.48 27.83
CA ASN A 305 -7.25 -14.15 28.23
C ASN A 305 -6.96 -13.05 27.19
N ASP A 306 -6.26 -13.36 26.11
CA ASP A 306 -6.04 -12.45 24.98
C ASP A 306 -7.34 -12.38 24.16
N LEU A 307 -8.05 -11.26 24.24
CA LEU A 307 -9.34 -11.07 23.57
C LEU A 307 -9.25 -11.16 22.05
N ARG A 308 -8.05 -10.92 21.47
CA ARG A 308 -7.84 -11.14 20.04
C ARG A 308 -8.16 -12.59 19.64
N ARG A 309 -7.93 -13.57 20.53
CA ARG A 309 -8.23 -14.98 20.27
C ARG A 309 -9.71 -15.22 19.93
N SER A 310 -10.63 -14.52 20.53
CA SER A 310 -12.07 -14.63 20.28
C SER A 310 -12.58 -13.65 19.23
N ILE A 311 -11.96 -12.46 19.15
CA ILE A 311 -12.40 -11.37 18.27
C ILE A 311 -11.83 -11.55 16.86
N TYR A 312 -10.55 -11.96 16.72
CA TYR A 312 -9.91 -12.10 15.40
C TYR A 312 -10.29 -13.38 14.67
N PHE A 313 -10.70 -14.43 15.39
CA PHE A 313 -10.84 -15.75 14.79
C PHE A 313 -12.27 -16.30 14.87
N ARG A 314 -12.64 -16.96 13.78
CA ARG A 314 -13.84 -17.79 13.70
C ARG A 314 -13.43 -19.26 13.80
N ASN A 315 -14.03 -20.02 14.73
CA ASN A 315 -13.86 -21.47 14.78
C ASN A 315 -14.63 -22.11 13.61
N ASN A 316 -13.96 -22.92 12.80
CA ASN A 316 -14.57 -23.66 11.70
C ASN A 316 -15.17 -25.03 12.14
N ASN A 317 -15.14 -25.37 13.43
CA ASN A 317 -15.63 -26.62 14.04
C ASN A 317 -14.98 -27.90 13.49
N ASN A 318 -13.80 -27.79 12.94
CA ASN A 318 -12.97 -28.89 12.42
C ASN A 318 -11.50 -28.77 12.84
N GLY A 319 -11.23 -28.05 13.94
CA GLY A 319 -9.88 -27.81 14.44
C GLY A 319 -9.12 -26.68 13.73
N THR A 320 -9.74 -26.02 12.74
CA THR A 320 -9.12 -24.88 12.02
C THR A 320 -9.83 -23.57 12.36
N PHE A 321 -9.17 -22.45 12.06
CA PHE A 321 -9.68 -21.12 12.33
C PHE A 321 -9.58 -20.24 11.08
N GLY A 322 -10.62 -19.42 10.85
CA GLY A 322 -10.62 -18.39 9.82
C GLY A 322 -10.45 -17.00 10.45
N PHE A 323 -9.75 -16.09 9.77
CA PHE A 323 -9.61 -14.71 10.22
C PHE A 323 -10.89 -13.90 9.96
N LYS A 324 -11.35 -13.17 10.98
CA LYS A 324 -12.52 -12.26 10.89
C LYS A 324 -12.21 -10.86 11.43
N GLY A 325 -10.99 -10.63 11.92
CA GLY A 325 -10.58 -9.44 12.66
C GLY A 325 -10.20 -8.23 11.81
N THR A 326 -10.65 -8.17 10.55
CA THR A 326 -10.37 -7.03 9.67
C THR A 326 -11.11 -5.75 10.10
N TYR A 327 -10.49 -4.57 9.90
CA TYR A 327 -11.09 -3.27 10.19
C TYR A 327 -11.98 -2.72 9.06
N THR A 328 -12.41 -3.58 8.14
CA THR A 328 -13.25 -3.17 6.98
C THR A 328 -14.75 -3.39 7.21
N GLU A 329 -15.13 -4.07 8.31
CA GLU A 329 -16.53 -4.51 8.55
C GLU A 329 -17.07 -5.38 7.40
N SER A 330 -16.17 -6.01 6.65
CA SER A 330 -16.48 -6.83 5.47
C SER A 330 -15.41 -7.88 5.25
N ILE A 331 -15.52 -8.63 4.15
CA ILE A 331 -14.52 -9.64 3.76
C ILE A 331 -13.18 -9.01 3.32
N GLY A 332 -13.16 -7.73 2.96
CA GLY A 332 -11.95 -7.02 2.55
C GLY A 332 -10.91 -6.99 3.68
N LEU A 333 -9.62 -7.14 3.35
CA LEU A 333 -8.54 -7.03 4.32
C LEU A 333 -8.05 -5.58 4.40
N PHE A 334 -7.98 -5.05 5.60
CA PHE A 334 -7.52 -3.67 5.84
C PHE A 334 -6.01 -3.58 5.66
N THR A 335 -5.56 -2.63 4.84
CA THR A 335 -4.15 -2.36 4.53
C THR A 335 -3.75 -0.91 4.82
N GLY A 336 -4.67 -0.13 5.34
CA GLY A 336 -4.42 1.22 5.80
C GLY A 336 -3.38 1.28 6.92
N VAL A 337 -3.37 2.35 7.66
CA VAL A 337 -2.57 2.47 8.87
C VAL A 337 -3.48 2.81 10.05
N ALA A 338 -3.26 2.13 11.17
CA ALA A 338 -3.98 2.34 12.42
C ALA A 338 -3.00 2.54 13.59
N ILE A 339 -3.50 3.02 14.71
CA ILE A 339 -2.69 3.43 15.85
C ILE A 339 -1.97 2.25 16.51
N ASP A 340 -2.57 1.07 16.52
CA ASP A 340 -1.96 -0.18 17.00
C ASP A 340 -0.60 -0.45 16.32
N GLU A 341 -0.55 -0.30 15.00
CA GLU A 341 0.70 -0.45 14.24
C GLU A 341 1.72 0.63 14.61
N VAL A 342 1.28 1.86 14.83
CA VAL A 342 2.18 2.97 15.18
C VAL A 342 2.82 2.74 16.55
N TYR A 343 2.07 2.24 17.54
CA TYR A 343 2.62 1.80 18.81
C TYR A 343 3.70 0.73 18.63
N LEU A 344 3.44 -0.26 17.80
CA LEU A 344 4.38 -1.35 17.54
C LEU A 344 5.62 -0.90 16.74
N MET A 345 5.49 0.03 15.80
CA MET A 345 6.65 0.64 15.13
C MET A 345 7.52 1.39 16.13
N SER A 346 6.92 2.22 16.98
CA SER A 346 7.66 2.97 18.00
C SER A 346 8.30 2.04 19.05
N ALA A 347 7.59 0.97 19.47
CA ALA A 347 8.13 -0.02 20.40
C ALA A 347 9.33 -0.76 19.81
N GLU A 348 9.23 -1.25 18.56
CA GLU A 348 10.33 -1.93 17.89
C GLU A 348 11.56 -1.04 17.75
N CYS A 349 11.36 0.22 17.31
CA CYS A 349 12.47 1.17 17.16
C CYS A 349 13.15 1.47 18.49
N ASN A 350 12.39 1.69 19.58
CA ASN A 350 12.97 1.88 20.90
C ASN A 350 13.78 0.67 21.35
N ALA A 351 13.27 -0.56 21.17
CA ALA A 351 14.00 -1.78 21.49
C ALA A 351 15.33 -1.87 20.70
N ARG A 352 15.29 -1.62 19.37
CA ARG A 352 16.47 -1.66 18.51
C ARG A 352 17.52 -0.59 18.84
N LEU A 353 17.08 0.53 19.42
CA LEU A 353 17.96 1.62 19.90
C LEU A 353 18.39 1.44 21.38
N GLY A 354 18.12 0.28 21.98
CA GLY A 354 18.52 -0.02 23.36
C GLY A 354 17.66 0.60 24.46
N LYS A 355 16.54 1.26 24.10
CA LYS A 355 15.59 1.91 25.02
C LYS A 355 14.53 0.92 25.48
N ILE A 356 14.94 -0.08 26.28
CA ILE A 356 14.08 -1.23 26.65
C ILE A 356 12.84 -0.78 27.43
N GLY A 357 12.98 0.15 28.38
CA GLY A 357 11.88 0.64 29.21
C GLY A 357 10.77 1.31 28.39
N GLU A 358 11.13 2.21 27.48
CA GLU A 358 10.21 2.89 26.57
C GLU A 358 9.55 1.91 25.60
N ALA A 359 10.31 0.95 25.09
CA ALA A 359 9.82 -0.09 24.18
C ALA A 359 8.72 -0.93 24.85
N LEU A 360 8.97 -1.42 26.08
CA LEU A 360 8.02 -2.23 26.83
C LEU A 360 6.83 -1.40 27.33
N THR A 361 7.01 -0.13 27.65
CA THR A 361 5.91 0.77 28.01
C THR A 361 4.90 0.89 26.85
N LEU A 362 5.38 1.12 25.64
CA LEU A 362 4.52 1.20 24.44
C LEU A 362 3.82 -0.14 24.16
N LEU A 363 4.55 -1.26 24.24
CA LEU A 363 3.97 -2.58 24.05
C LEU A 363 2.88 -2.87 25.10
N ASN A 364 3.16 -2.64 26.37
CA ASN A 364 2.24 -2.90 27.48
C ASN A 364 1.00 -1.98 27.42
N ASN A 365 1.17 -0.73 27.00
CA ASN A 365 0.04 0.20 26.79
C ASN A 365 -0.90 -0.30 25.69
N LEU A 366 -0.39 -0.93 24.62
CA LEU A 366 -1.21 -1.58 23.62
C LEU A 366 -1.88 -2.83 24.20
N LEU A 367 -1.11 -3.73 24.79
CA LEU A 367 -1.59 -5.07 25.16
C LEU A 367 -2.62 -5.05 26.29
N VAL A 368 -2.53 -4.15 27.26
CA VAL A 368 -3.54 -4.03 28.33
C VAL A 368 -4.94 -3.77 27.75
N THR A 369 -5.05 -3.17 26.59
CA THR A 369 -6.32 -2.93 25.90
C THR A 369 -6.81 -4.14 25.10
N ARG A 370 -5.97 -5.14 24.92
CA ARG A 370 -6.24 -6.39 24.15
C ARG A 370 -6.58 -7.58 25.06
N TRP A 371 -6.28 -7.49 26.35
CA TRP A 371 -6.49 -8.56 27.32
C TRP A 371 -7.78 -8.36 28.10
N LYS A 372 -8.37 -9.45 28.55
CA LYS A 372 -9.51 -9.44 29.48
C LYS A 372 -9.17 -8.62 30.71
N ALA A 373 -10.08 -7.74 31.10
CA ALA A 373 -9.89 -6.83 32.24
C ALA A 373 -9.44 -7.59 33.51
N GLY A 374 -8.41 -7.08 34.16
CA GLY A 374 -7.85 -7.65 35.39
C GLY A 374 -6.94 -8.87 35.20
N THR A 375 -6.72 -9.36 33.96
CA THR A 375 -5.86 -10.53 33.74
C THR A 375 -4.51 -10.23 33.09
N PHE A 376 -4.32 -9.00 32.58
CA PHE A 376 -3.06 -8.62 31.95
C PHE A 376 -1.94 -8.50 32.96
N GLN A 377 -0.81 -9.17 32.68
CA GLN A 377 0.45 -8.98 33.38
C GLN A 377 1.43 -8.30 32.43
N PRO A 378 2.01 -7.14 32.83
CA PRO A 378 2.95 -6.44 31.95
C PRO A 378 4.15 -7.30 31.55
N PHE A 379 4.45 -7.30 30.28
CA PHE A 379 5.65 -7.95 29.78
C PHE A 379 6.90 -7.20 30.27
N SER A 380 7.94 -7.96 30.63
CA SER A 380 9.24 -7.47 31.01
C SER A 380 10.35 -8.17 30.23
N ALA A 381 11.47 -7.50 30.04
CA ALA A 381 12.66 -8.04 29.42
C ALA A 381 13.91 -7.41 30.03
N SER A 382 14.95 -8.20 30.22
CA SER A 382 16.22 -7.73 30.75
C SER A 382 17.23 -7.37 29.69
N THR A 383 17.04 -7.87 28.47
CA THR A 383 17.92 -7.60 27.32
C THR A 383 17.17 -6.98 26.15
N GLN A 384 17.92 -6.27 25.31
CA GLN A 384 17.42 -5.73 24.04
C GLN A 384 16.84 -6.82 23.13
N GLY A 385 17.51 -7.97 23.05
CA GLY A 385 17.08 -9.10 22.23
C GLY A 385 15.75 -9.69 22.71
N ASP A 386 15.55 -9.84 24.03
CA ASP A 386 14.30 -10.34 24.60
C ASP A 386 13.16 -9.37 24.36
N ALA A 387 13.37 -8.05 24.60
CA ALA A 387 12.38 -7.03 24.30
C ALA A 387 11.97 -7.03 22.83
N LEU A 388 12.93 -7.10 21.92
CA LEU A 388 12.67 -7.16 20.49
C LEU A 388 11.88 -8.42 20.11
N THR A 389 12.23 -9.58 20.67
CA THR A 389 11.53 -10.85 20.43
C THR A 389 10.07 -10.76 20.84
N LEU A 390 9.78 -10.21 22.01
CA LEU A 390 8.41 -9.98 22.51
C LEU A 390 7.63 -9.05 21.55
N ILE A 391 8.23 -7.93 21.17
CA ILE A 391 7.58 -6.93 20.31
C ILE A 391 7.29 -7.52 18.93
N LEU A 392 8.23 -8.22 18.31
CA LEU A 392 8.03 -8.82 16.99
C LEU A 392 6.96 -9.93 17.01
N LYS A 393 6.90 -10.72 18.09
CA LYS A 393 5.85 -11.70 18.31
C LYS A 393 4.46 -11.02 18.39
N GLU A 394 4.34 -9.98 19.21
CA GLU A 394 3.07 -9.27 19.36
C GLU A 394 2.70 -8.47 18.11
N ARG A 395 3.70 -7.94 17.36
CA ARG A 395 3.47 -7.31 16.06
C ARG A 395 2.85 -8.28 15.06
N ARG A 396 3.34 -9.53 14.94
CA ARG A 396 2.73 -10.54 14.07
C ARG A 396 1.30 -10.87 14.49
N LYS A 397 1.03 -10.95 15.80
CA LYS A 397 -0.32 -11.20 16.35
C LYS A 397 -1.28 -10.05 16.09
N GLU A 398 -0.85 -8.82 16.33
CA GLU A 398 -1.69 -7.64 16.21
C GLU A 398 -2.03 -7.34 14.74
N LEU A 399 -1.03 -7.45 13.86
CA LEU A 399 -1.13 -7.02 12.46
C LEU A 399 -1.40 -8.18 11.48
N LEU A 400 -2.05 -9.24 11.97
CA LEU A 400 -2.45 -10.40 11.16
C LEU A 400 -3.34 -9.95 9.99
N MET A 401 -3.02 -10.38 8.77
CA MET A 401 -3.80 -10.07 7.56
C MET A 401 -3.99 -8.55 7.31
N ARG A 402 -2.95 -7.75 7.56
CA ARG A 402 -2.95 -6.29 7.46
C ARG A 402 -2.10 -5.76 6.29
N GLY A 403 -1.64 -6.62 5.37
CA GLY A 403 -0.79 -6.24 4.21
C GLY A 403 0.62 -5.80 4.59
N VAL A 404 1.11 -6.17 5.78
CA VAL A 404 2.46 -5.77 6.25
C VAL A 404 3.39 -6.96 6.50
N ARG A 405 2.87 -8.18 6.52
CA ARG A 405 3.67 -9.36 6.86
C ARG A 405 4.78 -9.64 5.86
N TRP A 406 4.54 -9.47 4.56
CA TRP A 406 5.56 -9.67 3.53
C TRP A 406 6.73 -8.70 3.66
N MET A 407 6.43 -7.43 3.92
CA MET A 407 7.43 -6.41 4.25
C MET A 407 8.25 -6.82 5.50
N ASP A 408 7.58 -7.29 6.57
CA ASP A 408 8.24 -7.73 7.80
C ASP A 408 9.15 -8.94 7.53
N LEU A 409 8.72 -9.92 6.74
CA LEU A 409 9.54 -11.08 6.37
C LEU A 409 10.82 -10.65 5.64
N LYS A 410 10.71 -9.78 4.64
CA LYS A 410 11.84 -9.27 3.86
C LYS A 410 12.86 -8.54 4.76
N ARG A 411 12.40 -7.57 5.55
CA ARG A 411 13.30 -6.76 6.39
C ARG A 411 13.89 -7.54 7.56
N LEU A 412 13.12 -8.48 8.16
CA LEU A 412 13.59 -9.29 9.29
C LEU A 412 14.58 -10.35 8.85
N ASN A 413 14.37 -10.98 7.70
CA ASN A 413 15.34 -11.90 7.11
C ASN A 413 16.65 -11.19 6.74
N LYS A 414 16.56 -9.94 6.25
CA LYS A 414 17.74 -9.12 6.00
C LYS A 414 18.53 -8.83 7.28
N THR A 415 17.89 -8.74 8.44
CA THR A 415 18.53 -8.55 9.75
C THR A 415 18.90 -9.85 10.46
N GLY A 416 18.81 -11.01 9.78
CA GLY A 416 19.31 -12.29 10.27
C GLY A 416 18.33 -13.14 11.09
N LEU A 417 17.00 -12.85 11.07
CA LEU A 417 16.02 -13.69 11.75
C LEU A 417 15.84 -15.06 11.10
N ASN A 418 16.26 -15.23 9.84
CA ASN A 418 16.25 -16.48 9.11
C ASN A 418 14.89 -17.22 9.13
N ILE A 419 13.80 -16.48 8.87
CA ILE A 419 12.45 -17.03 8.84
C ILE A 419 12.26 -17.81 7.53
N VAL A 420 12.10 -19.13 7.65
CA VAL A 420 11.80 -20.04 6.53
C VAL A 420 10.29 -20.19 6.41
N LEU A 421 9.74 -19.96 5.21
CA LEU A 421 8.33 -20.24 4.93
C LEU A 421 8.18 -21.65 4.34
N LYS A 422 7.14 -22.36 4.78
CA LYS A 422 6.85 -23.72 4.33
C LYS A 422 5.35 -23.88 4.05
N ARG A 423 5.03 -24.51 2.93
CA ARG A 423 3.67 -24.94 2.57
C ARG A 423 3.69 -26.39 2.14
N VAL A 424 2.62 -27.12 2.43
CA VAL A 424 2.47 -28.52 2.04
C VAL A 424 1.17 -28.67 1.27
N ILE A 425 1.25 -29.12 0.01
CA ILE A 425 0.09 -29.36 -0.86
C ILE A 425 0.24 -30.76 -1.48
N ASN A 426 -0.77 -31.59 -1.33
CA ASN A 426 -0.78 -32.97 -1.84
C ASN A 426 0.48 -33.78 -1.41
N GLY A 427 0.98 -33.53 -0.19
CA GLY A 427 2.19 -34.17 0.33
C GLY A 427 3.51 -33.58 -0.19
N GLN A 428 3.48 -32.66 -1.13
CA GLN A 428 4.68 -31.95 -1.58
C GLN A 428 4.96 -30.73 -0.72
N GLU A 429 6.22 -30.55 -0.36
CA GLU A 429 6.71 -29.39 0.38
C GLU A 429 7.16 -28.29 -0.59
N TYR A 430 6.73 -27.07 -0.32
CA TYR A 430 7.20 -25.85 -0.96
C TYR A 430 7.89 -24.99 0.10
N ILE A 431 9.13 -24.62 -0.15
CA ILE A 431 9.96 -23.87 0.79
C ILE A 431 10.41 -22.56 0.16
N LEU A 432 10.26 -21.47 0.91
CA LEU A 432 10.86 -20.18 0.60
C LEU A 432 11.90 -19.87 1.68
N SER A 433 13.16 -19.97 1.30
CA SER A 433 14.29 -19.71 2.20
C SER A 433 14.46 -18.21 2.49
N PRO A 434 15.07 -17.84 3.62
CA PRO A 434 15.39 -16.45 3.92
C PRO A 434 16.19 -15.80 2.77
N ASN A 435 15.83 -14.58 2.41
CA ASN A 435 16.48 -13.79 1.35
C ASN A 435 16.48 -14.44 -0.05
N ASP A 436 15.63 -15.44 -0.30
CA ASP A 436 15.43 -16.04 -1.64
C ASP A 436 14.98 -14.94 -2.63
N ALA A 437 15.44 -15.05 -3.88
CA ALA A 437 15.05 -14.09 -4.94
C ALA A 437 13.54 -14.01 -5.15
N ARG A 438 12.79 -15.08 -4.87
CA ARG A 438 11.33 -15.14 -4.97
C ARG A 438 10.56 -14.25 -3.98
N TYR A 439 11.24 -13.64 -3.01
CA TYR A 439 10.64 -12.54 -2.21
C TYR A 439 10.38 -11.28 -3.04
N VAL A 440 10.95 -11.20 -4.23
CA VAL A 440 10.66 -10.15 -5.22
C VAL A 440 9.78 -10.76 -6.30
N LEU A 441 8.52 -10.34 -6.40
CA LEU A 441 7.62 -10.91 -7.40
C LEU A 441 8.02 -10.44 -8.81
N PRO A 442 7.78 -11.25 -9.87
CA PRO A 442 8.02 -10.82 -11.25
C PRO A 442 7.06 -9.69 -11.59
N ILE A 443 7.52 -8.73 -12.38
CA ILE A 443 6.62 -7.76 -13.02
C ILE A 443 5.72 -8.54 -13.99
N PRO A 444 4.41 -8.21 -14.10
CA PRO A 444 3.52 -8.92 -15.04
C PRO A 444 4.09 -8.99 -16.45
N ASP A 445 3.96 -10.15 -17.11
CA ASP A 445 4.65 -10.44 -18.37
C ASP A 445 4.23 -9.51 -19.51
N ASP A 446 2.96 -9.10 -19.56
CA ASP A 446 2.44 -8.12 -20.52
C ASP A 446 3.08 -6.73 -20.34
N VAL A 447 3.35 -6.33 -19.09
CA VAL A 447 4.07 -5.07 -18.80
C VAL A 447 5.51 -5.14 -19.29
N ILE A 448 6.19 -6.25 -19.08
CA ILE A 448 7.56 -6.47 -19.59
C ILE A 448 7.55 -6.47 -21.13
N ALA A 449 6.63 -7.19 -21.75
CA ALA A 449 6.52 -7.26 -23.21
C ALA A 449 6.28 -5.89 -23.85
N LEU A 450 5.46 -5.04 -23.23
CA LEU A 450 5.11 -3.71 -23.74
C LEU A 450 6.20 -2.66 -23.46
N SER A 451 6.91 -2.77 -22.34
CA SER A 451 7.88 -1.75 -21.89
C SER A 451 9.32 -2.05 -22.27
N GLY A 452 9.66 -3.33 -22.48
CA GLY A 452 11.06 -3.77 -22.65
C GLY A 452 11.91 -3.64 -21.39
N MET A 453 11.31 -3.38 -20.23
CA MET A 453 12.06 -3.28 -18.95
C MET A 453 12.66 -4.63 -18.55
N PRO A 454 13.80 -4.64 -17.82
CA PRO A 454 14.35 -5.89 -17.31
C PRO A 454 13.44 -6.50 -16.24
N GLN A 455 13.23 -7.82 -16.30
CA GLN A 455 12.48 -8.60 -15.32
C GLN A 455 13.28 -8.80 -14.03
N ASN A 456 12.59 -9.03 -12.92
CA ASN A 456 13.20 -9.46 -11.67
C ASN A 456 13.79 -10.87 -11.81
N PRO A 457 15.04 -11.12 -11.39
CA PRO A 457 15.59 -12.47 -11.33
C PRO A 457 14.87 -13.30 -10.24
N ARG A 458 14.61 -14.59 -10.54
CA ARG A 458 13.94 -15.52 -9.62
C ARG A 458 14.56 -16.92 -9.64
#